data_5d185f6a5cece0a1b156c5f2758d581c
#
_entry.id   5d185f6a5cece0a1b156c5f2758d581c
#
_cell.length_a   1.000
_cell.length_b   1.000
_cell.length_c   1.000
_cell.angle_alpha   90.00
_cell.angle_beta   90.00
_cell.angle_gamma   90.00
#
_symmetry.space_group_name_H-M   'P 1'
#
loop_
_entity.id
_entity.type
_entity.pdbx_description
1 polymer ?
#
loop_
_entity_poly.entity_id
_entity_poly.type
_entity_poly.pdbx_seq_one_letter_code
_entity_poly.pdbx_strand_id
1 'polypeptide(L)' 'MSFDEKKELKSLPKIIERLEAKVAELQKQMATPEFYQQSQEQIQKVTIELEGIESELEKAYERWSYLDELTPN' A
#
# COMPACT_ATOMS: atom_id res chain seq x y z
N MET A 1 3.04 18.60 17.75
CA MET A 1 3.59 17.54 16.88
C MET A 1 5.09 17.48 17.02
N SER A 2 5.65 16.30 17.20
CA SER A 2 7.09 16.13 17.35
C SER A 2 7.79 16.24 15.99
N PHE A 3 9.12 16.39 16.05
CA PHE A 3 9.93 16.43 14.82
C PHE A 3 9.78 15.16 14.00
N ASP A 4 9.77 14.00 14.67
CA ASP A 4 9.63 12.72 14.01
C ASP A 4 8.27 12.58 13.33
N GLU A 5 7.23 13.09 13.95
CA GLU A 5 5.89 13.06 13.37
C GLU A 5 5.79 13.94 12.14
N LYS A 6 6.44 15.10 12.16
CA LYS A 6 6.48 16.00 11.00
C LYS A 6 7.20 15.35 9.82
N LYS A 7 8.31 14.65 10.13
CA LYS A 7 9.08 13.95 9.13
C LYS A 7 8.27 12.79 8.53
N GLU A 8 7.57 12.07 9.39
CA GLU A 8 6.71 10.97 8.96
C GLU A 8 5.58 11.49 8.04
N LEU A 9 4.96 12.60 8.42
CA LEU A 9 3.88 13.20 7.63
C LEU A 9 4.35 13.58 6.22
N LYS A 10 5.58 14.05 6.09
CA LYS A 10 6.16 14.37 4.79
C LYS A 10 6.48 13.12 3.96
N SER A 11 6.84 12.02 4.64
CA SER A 11 7.22 10.77 3.97
C SER A 11 6.01 9.94 3.54
N LEU A 12 4.91 10.02 4.29
CA LEU A 12 3.73 9.18 4.04
C LEU A 12 3.15 9.29 2.64
N PRO A 13 3.02 10.48 2.03
CA PRO A 13 2.49 10.56 0.67
C PRO A 13 3.31 9.75 -0.33
N LYS A 14 4.63 9.73 -0.18
CA LYS A 14 5.50 8.94 -1.05
C LYS A 14 5.33 7.45 -0.81
N ILE A 15 5.19 7.06 0.45
CA ILE A 15 4.97 5.66 0.83
C ILE A 15 3.63 5.18 0.26
N ILE A 16 2.59 5.99 0.41
CA ILE A 16 1.25 5.68 -0.10
C ILE A 16 1.30 5.53 -1.62
N GLU A 17 1.95 6.45 -2.31
CA GLU A 17 2.08 6.40 -3.76
C GLU A 17 2.79 5.11 -4.22
N ARG A 18 3.85 4.73 -3.51
CA ARG A 18 4.58 3.50 -3.81
C ARG A 18 3.72 2.26 -3.61
N LEU A 19 2.97 2.23 -2.51
CA LEU A 19 2.09 1.09 -2.21
C LEU A 19 0.95 1.01 -3.23
N GLU A 20 0.38 2.14 -3.61
CA GLU A 20 -0.67 2.17 -4.63
C GLU A 20 -0.15 1.67 -5.98
N ALA A 21 1.07 2.03 -6.34
CA ALA A 21 1.70 1.57 -7.58
C ALA A 21 1.88 0.06 -7.57
N LYS A 22 2.28 -0.51 -6.42
CA LYS A 22 2.44 -1.95 -6.27
C LYS A 22 1.11 -2.67 -6.37
N VAL A 23 0.07 -2.12 -5.75
CA VAL A 23 -1.28 -2.68 -5.83
C VAL A 23 -1.74 -2.71 -7.29
N ALA A 24 -1.56 -1.61 -8.00
CA ALA A 24 -1.96 -1.52 -9.40
C ALA A 24 -1.21 -2.53 -10.27
N GLU A 25 0.08 -2.70 -10.01
CA GLU A 25 0.90 -3.66 -10.76
C GLU A 25 0.45 -5.09 -10.54
N LEU A 26 0.20 -5.46 -9.28
CA LEU A 26 -0.28 -6.81 -8.96
C LEU A 26 -1.68 -7.05 -9.52
N GLN A 27 -2.57 -6.08 -9.44
CA GLN A 27 -3.90 -6.20 -10.01
C GLN A 27 -3.84 -6.37 -11.53
N LYS A 28 -2.91 -5.68 -12.18
CA LYS A 28 -2.70 -5.82 -13.61
C LYS A 28 -2.25 -7.23 -13.99
N GLN A 29 -1.35 -7.80 -13.20
CA GLN A 29 -0.92 -9.19 -13.41
C GLN A 29 -2.08 -10.16 -13.23
N MET A 30 -2.90 -9.94 -12.20
CA MET A 30 -4.03 -10.81 -11.91
C MET A 30 -5.14 -10.70 -12.96
N ALA A 31 -5.14 -9.63 -13.75
CA ALA A 31 -6.12 -9.43 -14.82
C ALA A 31 -5.75 -10.16 -16.11
N THR A 32 -4.54 -10.71 -16.21
CA THR A 32 -4.13 -11.43 -17.42
C THR A 32 -4.57 -12.89 -17.36
N PRO A 33 -4.95 -13.51 -18.50
CA PRO A 33 -5.29 -14.94 -18.52
C PRO A 33 -4.13 -15.83 -18.08
N GLU A 34 -2.91 -15.44 -18.40
CA GLU A 34 -1.72 -16.19 -18.04
C GLU A 34 -1.55 -16.36 -16.53
N PHE A 35 -2.04 -15.42 -15.76
CA PHE A 35 -1.95 -15.49 -14.30
C PHE A 35 -2.66 -16.74 -13.78
N TYR A 36 -3.83 -17.06 -14.32
CA TYR A 36 -4.63 -18.19 -13.86
C TYR A 36 -4.13 -19.53 -14.42
N GLN A 37 -3.18 -19.48 -15.36
CA GLN A 37 -2.52 -20.68 -15.89
C GLN A 37 -1.35 -21.11 -15.02
N GLN A 38 -0.94 -20.28 -14.08
CA GLN A 38 0.13 -20.61 -13.15
C GLN A 38 -0.36 -21.63 -12.12
N SER A 39 0.58 -22.19 -11.36
CA SER A 39 0.23 -23.12 -10.29
C SER A 39 -0.62 -22.41 -9.23
N GLN A 40 -1.45 -23.19 -8.55
CA GLN A 40 -2.29 -22.68 -7.48
C GLN A 40 -1.45 -22.02 -6.38
N GLU A 41 -0.27 -22.59 -6.13
CA GLU A 41 0.68 -22.06 -5.15
C GLU A 41 1.13 -20.65 -5.52
N GLN A 42 1.43 -20.40 -6.79
CA GLN A 42 1.83 -19.09 -7.26
C GLN A 42 0.69 -18.08 -7.18
N ILE A 43 -0.52 -18.51 -7.53
CA ILE A 43 -1.70 -17.66 -7.45
C ILE A 43 -1.94 -17.22 -6.00
N GLN A 44 -1.85 -18.15 -5.05
CA GLN A 44 -2.00 -17.86 -3.63
C GLN A 44 -0.93 -16.88 -3.14
N LYS A 45 0.30 -17.07 -3.59
CA LYS A 45 1.43 -16.24 -3.18
C LYS A 45 1.21 -14.79 -3.57
N VAL A 46 0.77 -14.56 -4.81
CA VAL A 46 0.49 -13.21 -5.30
C VAL A 46 -0.71 -12.59 -4.56
N THR A 47 -1.74 -13.39 -4.32
CA THR A 47 -2.92 -12.94 -3.60
C THR A 47 -2.58 -12.49 -2.17
N ILE A 48 -1.77 -13.28 -1.48
CA ILE A 48 -1.32 -12.96 -0.11
C ILE A 48 -0.48 -11.68 -0.12
N GLU A 49 0.39 -11.54 -1.11
CA GLU A 49 1.22 -10.34 -1.26
C GLU A 49 0.35 -9.10 -1.46
N LEU A 50 -0.65 -9.20 -2.33
CA LEU A 50 -1.57 -8.09 -2.58
C LEU A 50 -2.33 -7.70 -1.31
N GLU A 51 -2.85 -8.68 -0.58
CA GLU A 51 -3.57 -8.43 0.67
C GLU A 51 -2.68 -7.73 1.69
N GLY A 52 -1.42 -8.17 1.79
CA GLY A 52 -0.45 -7.55 2.71
C GLY A 52 -0.19 -6.09 2.35
N ILE A 53 -0.02 -5.81 1.06
CA ILE A 53 0.23 -4.44 0.60
C ILE A 53 -1.00 -3.56 0.80
N GLU A 54 -2.19 -4.09 0.53
CA GLU A 54 -3.43 -3.35 0.75
C GLU A 54 -3.62 -3.01 2.23
N SER A 55 -3.26 -3.94 3.13
CA SER A 55 -3.30 -3.70 4.57
C SER A 55 -2.33 -2.60 4.99
N GLU A 56 -1.12 -2.63 4.44
CA GLU A 56 -0.13 -1.59 4.71
C GLU A 56 -0.60 -0.23 4.20
N LEU A 57 -1.21 -0.22 3.03
CA LEU A 57 -1.75 1.00 2.43
C LEU A 57 -2.84 1.61 3.32
N GLU A 58 -3.74 0.79 3.83
CA GLU A 58 -4.80 1.23 4.73
C GLU A 58 -4.22 1.85 5.99
N LYS A 59 -3.21 1.20 6.59
CA LYS A 59 -2.54 1.71 7.78
C LYS A 59 -1.83 3.02 7.49
N ALA A 60 -1.22 3.14 6.31
CA ALA A 60 -0.53 4.36 5.92
C ALA A 60 -1.52 5.52 5.78
N TYR A 61 -2.69 5.29 5.20
CA TYR A 61 -3.73 6.29 5.10
C TYR A 61 -4.25 6.71 6.47
N GLU A 62 -4.49 5.76 7.36
CA GLU A 62 -4.94 6.04 8.72
C GLU A 62 -3.92 6.88 9.47
N ARG A 63 -2.65 6.53 9.36
CA ARG A 63 -1.57 7.27 10.01
C ARG A 63 -1.44 8.66 9.44
N TRP A 64 -1.51 8.79 8.12
CA TRP A 64 -1.45 10.09 7.46
C TRP A 64 -2.59 10.99 7.92
N SER A 65 -3.80 10.46 7.96
CA SER A 65 -4.99 11.20 8.41
C SER A 65 -4.83 11.69 9.85
N TYR A 66 -4.33 10.80 10.72
CA TYR A 66 -4.09 11.15 12.13
C TYR A 66 -3.09 12.31 12.25
N LEU A 67 -1.97 12.20 11.54
CA LEU A 67 -0.93 13.23 11.59
C LEU A 67 -1.38 14.52 10.95
N ASP A 68 -2.17 14.44 9.89
CA ASP A 68 -2.71 15.63 9.22
C ASP A 68 -3.64 16.40 10.16
N GLU A 69 -4.44 15.70 10.95
CA GLU A 69 -5.32 16.31 11.95
C GLU A 69 -4.54 17.01 13.06
N LEU A 70 -3.36 16.53 13.38
CA LEU A 70 -2.49 17.13 14.39
C LEU A 70 -1.80 18.40 13.90
N THR A 71 -1.75 18.61 12.58
CA THR A 71 -1.08 19.76 12.01
C THR A 71 -1.92 21.01 12.19
N PRO A 72 -1.41 22.05 12.87
CA PRO A 72 -2.15 23.29 13.03
C PRO A 72 -2.30 24.01 11.69
N ASN A 73 -3.47 24.53 11.45
CA ASN A 73 -3.75 25.31 10.25
C ASN A 73 -3.17 26.72 10.35
#